data_380d9428e4972b0109179a3c65cf662c
#
_entry.id   380d9428e4972b0109179a3c65cf662c
#
_cell.length_a   1.000
_cell.length_b   1.000
_cell.length_c   1.000
_cell.angle_alpha   90.00
_cell.angle_beta   90.00
_cell.angle_gamma   90.00
#
_symmetry.space_group_name_H-M   'P 1'
#
loop_
_entity.id
_entity.type
_entity.pdbx_description
1 polymer ?
#
loop_
_entity_poly.entity_id
_entity_poly.type
_entity_poly.pdbx_seq_one_letter_code
_entity_poly.pdbx_strand_id
1 'polypeptide(L)'
;MGQNVYQFIDLNRVEPTKKPLAVRKIEFVEIYEAFSAEQASAQADRCLDCGNPYCEWKCPVHNYIPNWLKLANEGRIIEAAELSHQTNSLPEICGRVCPQDRLCEGACTLNDEFGAVTIGNIERYINDTAFALGWRPSLSQVTMTDKKVAIIGAGPAGLACADVLIRQGVKPVVYDKHPEIGGLLTFGIPSFKLEKSLMVRRRELFTEMGITFCLNTEIGKDISLKTLTEQYDAVFLGLGTYQSLSGHFAHENAMGVYNALPYLIGNTRHLMGYAEDPQSPYIDLNKKHVVVLGGGDTAMDCVRTAIRQGATKVTCVYRRDENNMPGSKREVKNAKEEGGEFLFNRQPLDIEVDANNKVIGVRVIKTQTNGELKYIEGSEHILSADAVILAFGFKPAHYPWLDENNIQYASSGRIIINNDPLLPLQTSNPKVFAGGDIVRGSDLVVTAIAQGREAAEGILRYLSC
;
A
#
# COMPACT_ATOMS: atom_id res chain seq x y z
N MET A 1 -28.81 30.43 1.33
CA MET A 1 -27.68 31.34 1.28
C MET A 1 -26.82 30.94 0.09
N GLY A 2 -26.36 31.89 -0.75
CA GLY A 2 -25.46 31.54 -1.87
C GLY A 2 -24.16 30.94 -1.34
N GLN A 3 -23.62 29.94 -2.06
CA GLN A 3 -22.37 29.29 -1.73
C GLN A 3 -21.25 30.34 -1.73
N ASN A 4 -20.43 30.41 -0.68
CA ASN A 4 -19.26 31.30 -0.65
C ASN A 4 -18.16 30.71 -1.54
N VAL A 5 -18.05 31.20 -2.78
CA VAL A 5 -17.03 30.75 -3.75
C VAL A 5 -15.60 31.14 -3.39
N TYR A 6 -15.41 31.94 -2.33
CA TYR A 6 -14.11 32.40 -1.83
C TYR A 6 -13.70 31.73 -0.51
N GLN A 7 -14.37 30.66 -0.11
CA GLN A 7 -14.11 29.97 1.16
C GLN A 7 -12.64 29.57 1.32
N PHE A 8 -11.96 29.24 0.24
CA PHE A 8 -10.53 28.89 0.23
C PHE A 8 -9.61 30.08 0.63
N ILE A 9 -10.08 31.33 0.57
CA ILE A 9 -9.35 32.52 1.04
C ILE A 9 -9.60 32.72 2.55
N ASP A 10 -10.85 32.54 2.97
CA ASP A 10 -11.27 32.81 4.34
C ASP A 10 -10.83 31.69 5.30
N LEU A 11 -10.70 30.46 4.79
CA LEU A 11 -10.34 29.28 5.56
C LEU A 11 -9.05 28.62 5.05
N ASN A 12 -8.03 28.62 5.89
CA ASN A 12 -6.78 27.95 5.57
C ASN A 12 -6.93 26.41 5.53
N ARG A 13 -6.02 25.75 4.81
CA ARG A 13 -5.87 24.30 4.90
C ARG A 13 -5.55 23.88 6.34
N VAL A 14 -6.28 22.90 6.84
CA VAL A 14 -6.06 22.30 8.16
C VAL A 14 -5.70 20.83 8.01
N GLU A 15 -4.54 20.46 8.55
CA GLU A 15 -4.11 19.06 8.64
C GLU A 15 -4.76 18.37 9.85
N PRO A 16 -4.98 17.06 9.80
CA PRO A 16 -5.46 16.33 10.96
C PRO A 16 -4.45 16.40 12.11
N THR A 17 -4.95 16.54 13.33
CA THR A 17 -4.13 16.53 14.54
C THR A 17 -3.42 15.19 14.68
N LYS A 18 -2.16 15.22 15.09
CA LYS A 18 -1.40 14.00 15.40
C LYS A 18 -1.55 13.66 16.88
N LYS A 19 -1.62 12.38 17.20
CA LYS A 19 -1.53 11.89 18.58
C LYS A 19 -0.25 12.38 19.26
N PRO A 20 -0.24 12.49 20.60
CA PRO A 20 0.95 12.90 21.35
C PRO A 20 2.17 12.04 21.02
N LEU A 21 3.35 12.65 21.00
CA LEU A 21 4.59 11.97 20.63
C LEU A 21 4.90 10.77 21.51
N ALA A 22 4.54 10.82 22.80
CA ALA A 22 4.69 9.69 23.72
C ALA A 22 3.91 8.43 23.25
N VAL A 23 2.68 8.62 22.73
CA VAL A 23 1.87 7.55 22.14
C VAL A 23 2.50 7.05 20.83
N ARG A 24 2.87 7.99 19.95
CA ARG A 24 3.44 7.69 18.63
C ARG A 24 4.76 6.93 18.66
N LYS A 25 5.51 6.99 19.75
CA LYS A 25 6.79 6.27 19.92
C LYS A 25 6.64 4.86 20.47
N ILE A 26 5.48 4.49 20.98
CA ILE A 26 5.27 3.23 21.71
C ILE A 26 4.14 2.42 21.09
N GLU A 27 3.02 3.06 20.73
CA GLU A 27 1.81 2.37 20.34
C GLU A 27 1.72 2.15 18.83
N PHE A 28 1.23 0.98 18.43
CA PHE A 28 0.96 0.61 17.04
C PHE A 28 -0.48 0.98 16.63
N VAL A 29 -0.86 2.24 16.82
CA VAL A 29 -2.17 2.82 16.47
C VAL A 29 -2.01 3.93 15.45
N GLU A 30 -3.04 4.19 14.62
CA GLU A 30 -3.01 5.30 13.66
C GLU A 30 -2.65 6.62 14.36
N ILE A 31 -1.71 7.36 13.79
CA ILE A 31 -1.16 8.57 14.43
C ILE A 31 -1.98 9.83 14.18
N TYR A 32 -2.81 9.83 13.13
CA TYR A 32 -3.66 10.97 12.77
C TYR A 32 -5.06 10.79 13.34
N GLU A 33 -5.57 11.83 14.01
CA GLU A 33 -6.96 11.88 14.43
C GLU A 33 -7.90 12.01 13.22
N ALA A 34 -9.14 11.57 13.36
CA ALA A 34 -10.15 11.81 12.35
C ALA A 34 -10.61 13.28 12.41
N PHE A 35 -11.02 13.83 11.27
CA PHE A 35 -11.74 15.12 11.28
C PHE A 35 -13.08 14.99 12.00
N SER A 36 -13.50 16.07 12.71
CA SER A 36 -14.89 16.24 13.11
C SER A 36 -15.77 16.53 11.88
N ALA A 37 -17.09 16.44 12.07
CA ALA A 37 -18.03 16.80 11.01
C ALA A 37 -17.84 18.24 10.51
N GLU A 38 -17.62 19.16 11.42
CA GLU A 38 -17.40 20.59 11.15
C GLU A 38 -16.08 20.79 10.40
N GLN A 39 -15.01 20.09 10.81
CA GLN A 39 -13.71 20.18 10.13
C GLN A 39 -13.80 19.61 8.72
N ALA A 40 -14.44 18.47 8.54
CA ALA A 40 -14.58 17.83 7.23
C ALA A 40 -15.41 18.69 6.28
N SER A 41 -16.55 19.22 6.76
CA SER A 41 -17.40 20.13 5.97
C SER A 41 -16.64 21.41 5.59
N ALA A 42 -15.97 22.06 6.55
CA ALA A 42 -15.22 23.30 6.31
C ALA A 42 -14.06 23.08 5.31
N GLN A 43 -13.32 21.97 5.44
CA GLN A 43 -12.23 21.67 4.52
C GLN A 43 -12.74 21.27 3.12
N ALA A 44 -13.88 20.58 3.03
CA ALA A 44 -14.54 20.26 1.78
C ALA A 44 -15.05 21.52 1.04
N ASP A 45 -15.55 22.52 1.78
CA ASP A 45 -16.04 23.79 1.25
C ASP A 45 -14.95 24.62 0.54
N ARG A 46 -13.67 24.32 0.81
CA ARG A 46 -12.55 24.95 0.08
C ARG A 46 -12.46 24.54 -1.38
N CYS A 47 -13.18 23.47 -1.81
CA CYS A 47 -13.15 22.98 -3.17
C CYS A 47 -13.76 23.98 -4.15
N LEU A 48 -13.03 24.29 -5.24
CA LEU A 48 -13.48 25.23 -6.28
C LEU A 48 -14.50 24.62 -7.26
N ASP A 49 -14.80 23.33 -7.16
CA ASP A 49 -15.64 22.61 -8.14
C ASP A 49 -15.16 22.84 -9.58
N CYS A 50 -13.87 22.60 -9.83
CA CYS A 50 -13.21 22.91 -11.10
C CYS A 50 -13.85 22.18 -12.29
N GLY A 51 -14.14 22.88 -13.40
CA GLY A 51 -14.59 22.28 -14.65
C GLY A 51 -13.58 21.26 -15.24
N ASN A 52 -12.29 21.47 -14.95
CA ASN A 52 -11.20 20.51 -15.22
C ASN A 52 -10.63 20.04 -13.88
N PRO A 53 -11.16 18.95 -13.28
CA PRO A 53 -10.74 18.48 -11.96
C PRO A 53 -9.41 17.73 -12.04
N TYR A 54 -8.28 18.43 -12.01
CA TYR A 54 -6.95 17.83 -12.09
C TYR A 54 -6.71 16.80 -10.98
N CYS A 55 -7.33 16.97 -9.80
CA CYS A 55 -7.30 16.00 -8.70
C CYS A 55 -7.91 14.65 -9.11
N GLU A 56 -9.02 14.65 -9.84
CA GLU A 56 -9.66 13.46 -10.38
C GLU A 56 -8.80 12.82 -11.47
N TRP A 57 -8.27 13.61 -12.40
CA TRP A 57 -7.42 13.10 -13.48
C TRP A 57 -6.09 12.53 -12.98
N LYS A 58 -5.55 13.07 -11.90
CA LYS A 58 -4.33 12.56 -11.29
C LYS A 58 -4.56 11.32 -10.43
N CYS A 59 -5.78 11.06 -10.03
CA CYS A 59 -6.16 9.87 -9.30
C CYS A 59 -6.17 8.65 -10.24
N PRO A 60 -5.41 7.57 -9.96
CA PRO A 60 -5.37 6.40 -10.84
C PRO A 60 -6.72 5.69 -11.06
N VAL A 61 -7.67 5.87 -10.15
CA VAL A 61 -9.04 5.34 -10.27
C VAL A 61 -10.05 6.41 -10.73
N HIS A 62 -9.60 7.60 -11.08
CA HIS A 62 -10.43 8.72 -11.54
C HIS A 62 -11.64 8.95 -10.62
N ASN A 63 -11.39 9.01 -9.30
CA ASN A 63 -12.44 9.14 -8.31
C ASN A 63 -13.12 10.53 -8.41
N TYR A 64 -14.44 10.58 -8.31
CA TYR A 64 -15.28 11.78 -8.46
C TYR A 64 -15.09 12.78 -7.31
N ILE A 65 -13.85 13.26 -7.15
CA ILE A 65 -13.38 14.02 -5.99
C ILE A 65 -14.19 15.30 -5.75
N PRO A 66 -14.39 16.20 -6.72
CA PRO A 66 -15.19 17.41 -6.46
C PRO A 66 -16.63 17.11 -6.05
N ASN A 67 -17.22 16.08 -6.66
CA ASN A 67 -18.61 15.72 -6.42
C ASN A 67 -18.85 15.22 -5.00
N TRP A 68 -18.03 14.27 -4.51
CA TRP A 68 -18.19 13.80 -3.14
C TRP A 68 -17.68 14.81 -2.09
N LEU A 69 -16.74 15.73 -2.43
CA LEU A 69 -16.40 16.86 -1.58
C LEU A 69 -17.62 17.77 -1.34
N LYS A 70 -18.36 18.09 -2.39
CA LYS A 70 -19.58 18.86 -2.30
C LYS A 70 -20.62 18.15 -1.41
N LEU A 71 -20.85 16.86 -1.61
CA LEU A 71 -21.76 16.08 -0.77
C LEU A 71 -21.31 16.05 0.71
N ALA A 72 -20.00 15.95 0.97
CA ALA A 72 -19.45 15.99 2.32
C ALA A 72 -19.67 17.37 2.98
N ASN A 73 -19.48 18.47 2.23
CA ASN A 73 -19.76 19.82 2.71
C ASN A 73 -21.26 20.00 3.07
N GLU A 74 -22.15 19.41 2.27
CA GLU A 74 -23.60 19.43 2.50
C GLU A 74 -24.07 18.49 3.62
N GLY A 75 -23.16 17.68 4.22
CA GLY A 75 -23.48 16.68 5.24
C GLY A 75 -24.14 15.40 4.68
N ARG A 76 -24.19 15.22 3.37
CA ARG A 76 -24.76 14.07 2.65
C ARG A 76 -23.75 12.91 2.59
N ILE A 77 -23.38 12.40 3.75
CA ILE A 77 -22.24 11.47 3.90
C ILE A 77 -22.50 10.12 3.25
N ILE A 78 -23.71 9.59 3.32
CA ILE A 78 -24.05 8.30 2.70
C ILE A 78 -23.91 8.39 1.17
N GLU A 79 -24.41 9.45 0.56
CA GLU A 79 -24.30 9.68 -0.89
C GLU A 79 -22.85 9.93 -1.32
N ALA A 80 -22.08 10.64 -0.48
CA ALA A 80 -20.65 10.82 -0.72
C ALA A 80 -19.90 9.48 -0.68
N ALA A 81 -20.21 8.60 0.25
CA ALA A 81 -19.64 7.26 0.34
C ALA A 81 -20.03 6.39 -0.86
N GLU A 82 -21.31 6.39 -1.26
CA GLU A 82 -21.76 5.69 -2.46
C GLU A 82 -20.99 6.14 -3.71
N LEU A 83 -20.84 7.45 -3.87
CA LEU A 83 -20.14 8.02 -5.02
C LEU A 83 -18.65 7.66 -5.01
N SER A 84 -17.98 7.73 -3.85
CA SER A 84 -16.57 7.36 -3.73
C SER A 84 -16.31 5.88 -4.05
N HIS A 85 -17.28 5.01 -3.77
CA HIS A 85 -17.18 3.56 -4.07
C HIS A 85 -17.51 3.21 -5.52
N GLN A 86 -17.99 4.13 -6.35
CA GLN A 86 -18.25 3.84 -7.76
C GLN A 86 -16.96 3.60 -8.55
N THR A 87 -15.91 4.34 -8.25
CA THR A 87 -14.63 4.24 -8.95
C THR A 87 -13.50 3.67 -8.08
N ASN A 88 -13.63 3.66 -6.75
CA ASN A 88 -12.63 3.14 -5.83
C ASN A 88 -13.23 2.01 -4.97
N SER A 89 -12.62 0.84 -5.01
CA SER A 89 -13.06 -0.32 -4.21
C SER A 89 -12.67 -0.24 -2.73
N LEU A 90 -11.66 0.60 -2.38
CA LEU A 90 -11.11 0.74 -1.02
C LEU A 90 -10.86 2.21 -0.66
N PRO A 91 -11.86 3.11 -0.71
CA PRO A 91 -11.63 4.53 -0.52
C PRO A 91 -11.15 4.89 0.89
N GLU A 92 -11.62 4.19 1.94
CA GLU A 92 -11.15 4.40 3.33
C GLU A 92 -9.67 4.07 3.50
N ILE A 93 -9.13 3.17 2.68
CA ILE A 93 -7.71 2.81 2.66
C ILE A 93 -6.94 3.88 1.88
N CYS A 94 -7.40 4.25 0.68
CA CYS A 94 -6.75 5.27 -0.14
C CYS A 94 -6.65 6.61 0.57
N GLY A 95 -7.69 7.03 1.29
CA GLY A 95 -7.68 8.25 2.09
C GLY A 95 -6.60 8.29 3.19
N ARG A 96 -6.10 7.11 3.61
CA ARG A 96 -5.05 6.96 4.62
C ARG A 96 -3.64 6.82 4.03
N VAL A 97 -3.48 5.96 3.01
CA VAL A 97 -2.15 5.48 2.59
C VAL A 97 -1.65 6.05 1.25
N CYS A 98 -2.51 6.66 0.44
CA CYS A 98 -2.07 7.31 -0.77
C CYS A 98 -1.07 8.44 -0.48
N PRO A 99 -0.03 8.62 -1.31
CA PRO A 99 0.81 9.80 -1.29
C PRO A 99 0.08 10.97 -1.98
N GLN A 100 -0.90 11.56 -1.26
CA GLN A 100 -1.81 12.57 -1.82
C GLN A 100 -1.07 13.78 -2.38
N ASP A 101 0.07 14.15 -1.78
CA ASP A 101 0.96 15.23 -2.23
C ASP A 101 1.54 15.01 -3.64
N ARG A 102 1.60 13.77 -4.11
CA ARG A 102 2.03 13.40 -5.47
C ARG A 102 0.87 13.03 -6.39
N LEU A 103 -0.33 12.91 -5.85
CA LEU A 103 -1.56 12.53 -6.54
C LEU A 103 -2.60 13.67 -6.51
N CYS A 104 -3.78 13.39 -5.95
CA CYS A 104 -4.93 14.29 -6.00
C CYS A 104 -4.68 15.65 -5.34
N GLU A 105 -4.06 15.70 -4.15
CA GLU A 105 -3.78 16.96 -3.47
C GLU A 105 -2.66 17.74 -4.18
N GLY A 106 -1.59 17.05 -4.65
CA GLY A 106 -0.54 17.70 -5.43
C GLY A 106 -1.01 18.27 -6.77
N ALA A 107 -2.11 17.74 -7.32
CA ALA A 107 -2.73 18.25 -8.55
C ALA A 107 -3.90 19.22 -8.29
N CYS A 108 -4.23 19.51 -7.04
CA CYS A 108 -5.29 20.46 -6.70
C CYS A 108 -4.93 21.87 -7.17
N THR A 109 -5.86 22.55 -7.81
CA THR A 109 -5.68 23.94 -8.29
C THR A 109 -5.25 24.90 -7.18
N LEU A 110 -5.65 24.64 -5.93
CA LEU A 110 -5.27 25.47 -4.79
C LEU A 110 -3.88 25.17 -4.23
N ASN A 111 -3.20 24.11 -4.70
CA ASN A 111 -2.01 23.60 -4.03
C ASN A 111 -0.89 24.62 -3.84
N ASP A 112 -0.59 25.41 -4.87
CA ASP A 112 0.62 26.23 -4.89
C ASP A 112 0.46 27.54 -4.09
N GLU A 113 -0.72 28.14 -4.06
CA GLU A 113 -0.93 29.46 -3.44
C GLU A 113 -1.71 29.40 -2.12
N PHE A 114 -2.74 28.54 -2.04
CA PHE A 114 -3.67 28.49 -0.91
C PHE A 114 -3.59 27.18 -0.11
N GLY A 115 -2.75 26.24 -0.54
CA GLY A 115 -2.72 24.88 -0.04
C GLY A 115 -3.90 24.05 -0.54
N ALA A 116 -3.63 22.85 -1.01
CA ALA A 116 -4.62 21.92 -1.53
C ALA A 116 -5.79 21.67 -0.56
N VAL A 117 -6.94 21.26 -1.05
CA VAL A 117 -7.99 20.65 -0.22
C VAL A 117 -7.42 19.37 0.42
N THR A 118 -7.73 19.12 1.70
CA THR A 118 -7.31 17.88 2.40
C THR A 118 -8.13 16.68 1.97
N ILE A 119 -7.99 16.31 0.69
CA ILE A 119 -8.82 15.33 -0.02
C ILE A 119 -8.79 13.97 0.68
N GLY A 120 -7.58 13.46 0.99
CA GLY A 120 -7.46 12.14 1.62
C GLY A 120 -8.13 12.05 3.00
N ASN A 121 -8.02 13.10 3.82
CA ASN A 121 -8.65 13.10 5.14
C ASN A 121 -10.18 13.21 5.07
N ILE A 122 -10.71 13.89 4.08
CA ILE A 122 -12.15 13.97 3.83
C ILE A 122 -12.65 12.63 3.28
N GLU A 123 -11.93 12.00 2.35
CA GLU A 123 -12.25 10.65 1.86
C GLU A 123 -12.31 9.64 3.01
N ARG A 124 -11.31 9.67 3.91
CA ARG A 124 -11.30 8.88 5.15
C ARG A 124 -12.53 9.17 6.00
N TYR A 125 -12.83 10.44 6.28
CA TYR A 125 -13.97 10.86 7.10
C TYR A 125 -15.31 10.39 6.53
N ILE A 126 -15.55 10.57 5.23
CA ILE A 126 -16.76 10.13 4.53
C ILE A 126 -16.99 8.64 4.78
N ASN A 127 -15.99 7.83 4.49
CA ASN A 127 -16.14 6.38 4.50
C ASN A 127 -16.21 5.81 5.92
N ASP A 128 -15.38 6.30 6.85
CA ASP A 128 -15.46 5.88 8.25
C ASP A 128 -16.79 6.24 8.88
N THR A 129 -17.32 7.44 8.59
CA THR A 129 -18.61 7.88 9.10
C THR A 129 -19.76 7.08 8.49
N ALA A 130 -19.74 6.83 7.18
CA ALA A 130 -20.79 6.03 6.52
C ALA A 130 -20.84 4.61 7.10
N PHE A 131 -19.69 3.98 7.30
CA PHE A 131 -19.63 2.64 7.93
C PHE A 131 -20.12 2.66 9.38
N ALA A 132 -19.76 3.69 10.15
CA ALA A 132 -20.25 3.87 11.54
C ALA A 132 -21.78 4.06 11.60
N LEU A 133 -22.37 4.69 10.58
CA LEU A 133 -23.83 4.83 10.42
C LEU A 133 -24.51 3.55 9.91
N GLY A 134 -23.75 2.48 9.68
CA GLY A 134 -24.27 1.19 9.21
C GLY A 134 -24.50 1.10 7.71
N TRP A 135 -23.99 2.06 6.92
CA TRP A 135 -24.11 2.01 5.48
C TRP A 135 -23.39 0.76 4.90
N ARG A 136 -24.03 0.17 3.90
CA ARG A 136 -23.50 -0.97 3.12
C ARG A 136 -23.79 -0.75 1.64
N PRO A 137 -22.87 -1.13 0.73
CA PRO A 137 -23.14 -1.13 -0.71
C PRO A 137 -24.35 -2.02 -1.03
N SER A 138 -25.29 -1.51 -1.80
CA SER A 138 -26.47 -2.26 -2.23
C SER A 138 -26.21 -3.04 -3.52
N LEU A 139 -26.55 -4.31 -3.53
CA LEU A 139 -26.56 -5.17 -4.72
C LEU A 139 -27.99 -5.55 -5.15
N SER A 140 -29.00 -4.87 -4.63
CA SER A 140 -30.41 -5.22 -4.88
C SER A 140 -30.83 -5.13 -6.36
N GLN A 141 -30.10 -4.39 -7.18
CA GLN A 141 -30.33 -4.26 -8.62
C GLN A 141 -29.42 -5.19 -9.45
N VAL A 142 -28.57 -5.98 -8.82
CA VAL A 142 -27.61 -6.86 -9.51
C VAL A 142 -28.29 -8.21 -9.79
N THR A 143 -28.32 -8.59 -11.07
CA THR A 143 -28.74 -9.93 -11.47
C THR A 143 -27.54 -10.87 -11.42
N MET A 144 -27.57 -11.85 -10.52
CA MET A 144 -26.49 -12.83 -10.39
C MET A 144 -26.49 -13.80 -11.57
N THR A 145 -25.32 -14.01 -12.14
CA THR A 145 -25.06 -15.04 -13.16
C THR A 145 -24.63 -16.36 -12.53
N ASP A 146 -24.46 -17.41 -13.35
CA ASP A 146 -23.85 -18.67 -12.94
C ASP A 146 -22.32 -18.66 -12.98
N LYS A 147 -21.73 -17.58 -13.51
CA LYS A 147 -20.30 -17.43 -13.70
C LYS A 147 -19.52 -17.30 -12.38
N LYS A 148 -18.35 -17.95 -12.33
CA LYS A 148 -17.45 -17.93 -11.16
C LYS A 148 -16.03 -17.63 -11.59
N VAL A 149 -15.37 -16.76 -10.83
CA VAL A 149 -13.97 -16.37 -11.07
C VAL A 149 -13.14 -16.66 -9.83
N ALA A 150 -12.01 -17.38 -10.02
CA ALA A 150 -11.01 -17.53 -8.96
C ALA A 150 -10.08 -16.32 -8.96
N ILE A 151 -9.83 -15.76 -7.79
CA ILE A 151 -8.89 -14.64 -7.60
C ILE A 151 -7.78 -15.12 -6.67
N ILE A 152 -6.54 -15.06 -7.13
CA ILE A 152 -5.37 -15.50 -6.38
C ILE A 152 -4.65 -14.25 -5.86
N GLY A 153 -4.70 -14.07 -4.55
CA GLY A 153 -4.21 -12.91 -3.82
C GLY A 153 -5.33 -11.98 -3.37
N ALA A 154 -5.52 -11.85 -2.06
CA ALA A 154 -6.46 -10.94 -1.41
C ALA A 154 -5.86 -9.54 -1.15
N GLY A 155 -4.83 -9.13 -1.92
CA GLY A 155 -4.29 -7.78 -1.90
C GLY A 155 -5.20 -6.77 -2.60
N PRO A 156 -4.82 -5.48 -2.68
CA PRO A 156 -5.67 -4.42 -3.24
C PRO A 156 -6.14 -4.71 -4.67
N ALA A 157 -5.31 -5.30 -5.53
CA ALA A 157 -5.72 -5.66 -6.89
C ALA A 157 -6.78 -6.76 -6.91
N GLY A 158 -6.58 -7.84 -6.12
CA GLY A 158 -7.56 -8.94 -6.03
C GLY A 158 -8.87 -8.51 -5.41
N LEU A 159 -8.84 -7.71 -4.34
CA LEU A 159 -10.04 -7.17 -3.71
C LEU A 159 -10.83 -6.24 -4.63
N ALA A 160 -10.13 -5.41 -5.42
CA ALA A 160 -10.76 -4.53 -6.39
C ALA A 160 -11.38 -5.31 -7.56
N CYS A 161 -10.71 -6.36 -8.04
CA CYS A 161 -11.26 -7.27 -9.04
C CYS A 161 -12.54 -7.95 -8.52
N ALA A 162 -12.51 -8.47 -7.29
CA ALA A 162 -13.65 -9.12 -6.65
C ALA A 162 -14.84 -8.17 -6.49
N ASP A 163 -14.60 -6.91 -6.05
CA ASP A 163 -15.63 -5.89 -5.88
C ASP A 163 -16.35 -5.57 -7.19
N VAL A 164 -15.61 -5.38 -8.29
CA VAL A 164 -16.21 -5.12 -9.60
C VAL A 164 -17.00 -6.32 -10.10
N LEU A 165 -16.46 -7.53 -10.00
CA LEU A 165 -17.11 -8.75 -10.47
C LEU A 165 -18.43 -9.00 -9.74
N ILE A 166 -18.45 -8.89 -8.40
CA ILE A 166 -19.71 -9.14 -7.64
C ILE A 166 -20.77 -8.09 -7.96
N ARG A 167 -20.40 -6.83 -8.20
CA ARG A 167 -21.32 -5.77 -8.63
C ARG A 167 -21.89 -5.98 -10.03
N GLN A 168 -21.26 -6.83 -10.83
CA GLN A 168 -21.73 -7.23 -12.18
C GLN A 168 -22.35 -8.64 -12.19
N GLY A 169 -22.63 -9.20 -11.02
CA GLY A 169 -23.34 -10.48 -10.89
C GLY A 169 -22.47 -11.72 -11.09
N VAL A 170 -21.15 -11.58 -11.21
CA VAL A 170 -20.19 -12.68 -11.29
C VAL A 170 -19.68 -13.02 -9.89
N LYS A 171 -19.63 -14.31 -9.52
CA LYS A 171 -19.25 -14.79 -8.19
C LYS A 171 -17.73 -14.93 -8.05
N PRO A 172 -17.04 -14.06 -7.28
CA PRO A 172 -15.62 -14.22 -7.04
C PRO A 172 -15.34 -15.12 -5.83
N VAL A 173 -14.32 -15.97 -5.95
CA VAL A 173 -13.74 -16.74 -4.85
C VAL A 173 -12.28 -16.35 -4.73
N VAL A 174 -11.91 -15.74 -3.61
CA VAL A 174 -10.60 -15.17 -3.38
C VAL A 174 -9.75 -16.12 -2.52
N TYR A 175 -8.61 -16.52 -3.03
CA TYR A 175 -7.64 -17.37 -2.36
C TYR A 175 -6.44 -16.54 -1.89
N ASP A 176 -6.03 -16.72 -0.65
CA ASP A 176 -4.81 -16.11 -0.14
C ASP A 176 -4.09 -17.04 0.85
N LYS A 177 -2.77 -17.04 0.80
CA LYS A 177 -1.92 -17.81 1.73
C LYS A 177 -1.91 -17.24 3.15
N HIS A 178 -2.29 -15.99 3.33
CA HIS A 178 -2.33 -15.33 4.63
C HIS A 178 -3.67 -15.60 5.35
N PRO A 179 -3.69 -15.46 6.70
CA PRO A 179 -4.89 -15.69 7.51
C PRO A 179 -5.90 -14.53 7.46
N GLU A 180 -5.57 -13.41 6.85
CA GLU A 180 -6.46 -12.24 6.66
C GLU A 180 -6.28 -11.64 5.27
N ILE A 181 -7.31 -10.95 4.78
CA ILE A 181 -7.26 -10.23 3.51
C ILE A 181 -6.37 -8.99 3.60
N GLY A 182 -6.09 -8.38 2.46
CA GLY A 182 -5.36 -7.12 2.34
C GLY A 182 -3.94 -7.27 1.80
N GLY A 183 -3.35 -8.48 1.85
CA GLY A 183 -1.96 -8.67 1.43
C GLY A 183 -1.03 -7.70 2.18
N LEU A 184 -0.26 -6.87 1.46
CA LEU A 184 0.63 -5.90 2.09
C LEU A 184 -0.09 -4.73 2.81
N LEU A 185 -1.37 -4.47 2.54
CA LEU A 185 -2.16 -3.53 3.36
C LEU A 185 -2.24 -4.00 4.81
N THR A 186 -2.44 -5.29 5.00
CA THR A 186 -2.53 -5.89 6.34
C THR A 186 -1.14 -6.18 6.90
N PHE A 187 -0.31 -6.88 6.16
CA PHE A 187 0.92 -7.46 6.68
C PHE A 187 2.18 -6.61 6.43
N GLY A 188 2.18 -5.73 5.42
CA GLY A 188 3.33 -4.89 5.08
C GLY A 188 3.27 -3.48 5.65
N ILE A 189 2.10 -2.82 5.55
CA ILE A 189 1.90 -1.46 6.09
C ILE A 189 1.69 -1.55 7.61
N PRO A 190 2.45 -0.84 8.44
CA PRO A 190 2.28 -0.88 9.89
C PRO A 190 0.95 -0.30 10.38
N SER A 191 0.47 -0.76 11.56
CA SER A 191 -0.80 -0.32 12.14
C SER A 191 -0.84 1.17 12.46
N PHE A 192 0.29 1.82 12.72
CA PHE A 192 0.33 3.26 12.94
C PHE A 192 0.06 4.12 11.68
N LYS A 193 -0.05 3.48 10.51
CA LYS A 193 -0.50 4.08 9.23
C LYS A 193 -1.87 3.57 8.80
N LEU A 194 -2.16 2.31 9.10
CA LEU A 194 -3.40 1.63 8.70
C LEU A 194 -3.78 0.56 9.74
N GLU A 195 -4.77 0.86 10.57
CA GLU A 195 -5.27 -0.07 11.57
C GLU A 195 -5.86 -1.32 10.95
N LYS A 196 -5.56 -2.49 11.52
CA LYS A 196 -5.92 -3.79 10.95
C LYS A 196 -7.41 -4.12 11.06
N SER A 197 -8.09 -3.52 12.01
CA SER A 197 -9.55 -3.57 12.14
C SER A 197 -10.29 -3.11 10.89
N LEU A 198 -9.68 -2.19 10.11
CA LEU A 198 -10.24 -1.74 8.83
C LEU A 198 -10.30 -2.87 7.80
N MET A 199 -9.28 -3.72 7.77
CA MET A 199 -9.25 -4.87 6.84
C MET A 199 -10.24 -5.95 7.27
N VAL A 200 -10.37 -6.21 8.58
CA VAL A 200 -11.41 -7.12 9.11
C VAL A 200 -12.80 -6.62 8.72
N ARG A 201 -13.09 -5.34 8.96
CA ARG A 201 -14.36 -4.71 8.53
C ARG A 201 -14.60 -4.83 7.03
N ARG A 202 -13.56 -4.63 6.21
CA ARG A 202 -13.67 -4.76 4.75
C ARG A 202 -13.94 -6.20 4.33
N ARG A 203 -13.32 -7.19 4.98
CA ARG A 203 -13.61 -8.61 4.73
C ARG A 203 -15.07 -8.96 5.06
N GLU A 204 -15.56 -8.50 6.20
CA GLU A 204 -16.96 -8.70 6.60
C GLU A 204 -17.92 -8.10 5.56
N LEU A 205 -17.68 -6.84 5.18
CA LEU A 205 -18.47 -6.15 4.15
C LEU A 205 -18.48 -6.93 2.82
N PHE A 206 -17.31 -7.35 2.33
CA PHE A 206 -17.21 -8.09 1.07
C PHE A 206 -17.85 -9.48 1.16
N THR A 207 -17.79 -10.12 2.32
CA THR A 207 -18.49 -11.39 2.58
C THR A 207 -20.01 -11.20 2.55
N GLU A 208 -20.52 -10.13 3.17
CA GLU A 208 -21.95 -9.74 3.10
C GLU A 208 -22.40 -9.47 1.66
N MET A 209 -21.54 -8.93 0.81
CA MET A 209 -21.79 -8.74 -0.63
C MET A 209 -21.80 -10.05 -1.43
N GLY A 210 -21.34 -11.18 -0.87
CA GLY A 210 -21.32 -12.49 -1.51
C GLY A 210 -19.95 -12.90 -2.08
N ILE A 211 -18.87 -12.19 -1.73
CA ILE A 211 -17.49 -12.61 -2.05
C ILE A 211 -17.08 -13.72 -1.08
N THR A 212 -16.57 -14.83 -1.62
CA THR A 212 -16.06 -15.94 -0.82
C THR A 212 -14.56 -15.82 -0.63
N PHE A 213 -14.06 -15.99 0.60
CA PHE A 213 -12.64 -15.97 0.93
C PHE A 213 -12.16 -17.35 1.39
N CYS A 214 -11.13 -17.87 0.71
CA CYS A 214 -10.41 -19.10 1.05
C CYS A 214 -9.00 -18.69 1.53
N LEU A 215 -8.91 -18.29 2.80
CA LEU A 215 -7.66 -17.85 3.43
C LEU A 215 -6.82 -19.06 3.89
N ASN A 216 -5.53 -18.83 4.22
CA ASN A 216 -4.56 -19.88 4.54
C ASN A 216 -4.46 -20.94 3.42
N THR A 217 -4.63 -20.55 2.17
CA THR A 217 -4.60 -21.43 1.00
C THR A 217 -3.57 -20.93 -0.01
N GLU A 218 -2.49 -21.67 -0.18
CA GLU A 218 -1.38 -21.32 -1.07
C GLU A 218 -1.50 -22.05 -2.41
N ILE A 219 -1.59 -21.28 -3.50
CA ILE A 219 -1.67 -21.86 -4.84
C ILE A 219 -0.30 -22.42 -5.26
N GLY A 220 -0.32 -23.62 -5.82
CA GLY A 220 0.87 -24.39 -6.14
C GLY A 220 1.34 -25.32 -5.01
N LYS A 221 0.72 -25.23 -3.83
CA LYS A 221 0.97 -26.10 -2.69
C LYS A 221 -0.30 -26.83 -2.24
N ASP A 222 -1.35 -26.08 -1.86
CA ASP A 222 -2.60 -26.64 -1.35
C ASP A 222 -3.60 -26.96 -2.47
N ILE A 223 -3.58 -26.14 -3.53
CA ILE A 223 -4.38 -26.33 -4.75
C ILE A 223 -3.58 -25.87 -5.97
N SER A 224 -3.68 -26.57 -7.10
CA SER A 224 -2.97 -26.19 -8.32
C SER A 224 -3.72 -25.11 -9.12
N LEU A 225 -2.98 -24.26 -9.84
CA LEU A 225 -3.60 -23.30 -10.78
C LEU A 225 -4.40 -24.04 -11.86
N LYS A 226 -3.92 -25.19 -12.33
CA LYS A 226 -4.64 -26.05 -13.30
C LYS A 226 -6.03 -26.41 -12.77
N THR A 227 -6.14 -26.86 -11.52
CA THR A 227 -7.43 -27.18 -10.90
C THR A 227 -8.37 -25.97 -10.92
N LEU A 228 -7.86 -24.78 -10.61
CA LEU A 228 -8.67 -23.56 -10.62
C LEU A 228 -9.11 -23.18 -12.04
N THR A 229 -8.25 -23.31 -13.04
CA THR A 229 -8.63 -23.05 -14.44
C THR A 229 -9.65 -24.06 -14.98
N GLU A 230 -9.72 -25.25 -14.44
CA GLU A 230 -10.74 -26.25 -14.77
C GLU A 230 -12.09 -25.98 -14.08
N GLN A 231 -12.07 -25.49 -12.85
CA GLN A 231 -13.27 -25.31 -12.01
C GLN A 231 -13.96 -23.95 -12.14
N TYR A 232 -13.23 -22.93 -12.61
CA TYR A 232 -13.71 -21.56 -12.74
C TYR A 232 -13.77 -21.11 -14.19
N ASP A 233 -14.63 -20.15 -14.49
CA ASP A 233 -14.79 -19.59 -15.84
C ASP A 233 -13.59 -18.72 -16.24
N ALA A 234 -12.96 -18.03 -15.29
CA ALA A 234 -11.72 -17.29 -15.45
C ALA A 234 -10.92 -17.25 -14.13
N VAL A 235 -9.65 -16.85 -14.21
CA VAL A 235 -8.75 -16.71 -13.05
C VAL A 235 -8.07 -15.35 -13.10
N PHE A 236 -7.97 -14.67 -11.96
CA PHE A 236 -7.17 -13.45 -11.80
C PHE A 236 -5.99 -13.69 -10.88
N LEU A 237 -4.80 -13.19 -11.26
CA LEU A 237 -3.56 -13.26 -10.50
C LEU A 237 -3.19 -11.89 -9.94
N GLY A 238 -3.37 -11.68 -8.63
CA GLY A 238 -2.98 -10.49 -7.88
C GLY A 238 -1.88 -10.79 -6.86
N LEU A 239 -0.77 -11.40 -7.30
CA LEU A 239 0.24 -12.03 -6.44
C LEU A 239 1.16 -11.04 -5.70
N GLY A 240 1.18 -9.76 -6.11
CA GLY A 240 2.04 -8.73 -5.53
C GLY A 240 3.54 -8.95 -5.78
N THR A 241 4.38 -8.33 -4.94
CA THR A 241 5.84 -8.41 -4.98
C THR A 241 6.36 -8.71 -3.59
N TYR A 242 6.95 -9.89 -3.38
CA TYR A 242 7.40 -10.36 -2.07
C TYR A 242 8.89 -10.69 -1.99
N GLN A 243 9.61 -10.71 -3.13
CA GLN A 243 11.03 -11.01 -3.14
C GLN A 243 11.84 -9.73 -2.91
N SER A 244 12.57 -9.68 -1.79
CA SER A 244 13.46 -8.55 -1.48
C SER A 244 14.60 -8.43 -2.49
N LEU A 245 14.97 -7.18 -2.80
CA LEU A 245 16.15 -6.89 -3.60
C LEU A 245 17.39 -6.89 -2.72
N SER A 246 18.48 -7.51 -3.23
CA SER A 246 19.81 -7.49 -2.61
C SER A 246 20.50 -6.15 -2.83
N GLY A 247 21.29 -5.71 -1.86
CA GLY A 247 22.24 -4.60 -2.02
C GLY A 247 23.57 -5.02 -2.67
N HIS A 248 23.76 -6.33 -2.86
CA HIS A 248 25.00 -6.95 -3.38
C HIS A 248 26.23 -6.71 -2.50
N PHE A 249 26.02 -6.67 -1.18
CA PHE A 249 27.10 -6.59 -0.19
C PHE A 249 27.55 -7.98 0.26
N ALA A 250 28.75 -8.08 0.79
CA ALA A 250 29.12 -9.22 1.60
C ALA A 250 28.28 -9.24 2.90
N HIS A 251 28.05 -10.45 3.42
CA HIS A 251 27.38 -10.70 4.70
C HIS A 251 25.89 -10.26 4.81
N GLU A 252 25.16 -10.06 3.69
CA GLU A 252 23.71 -9.76 3.73
C GLU A 252 22.88 -10.83 4.44
N ASN A 253 23.40 -12.05 4.56
CA ASN A 253 22.76 -13.17 5.25
C ASN A 253 23.31 -13.41 6.65
N ALA A 254 24.09 -12.46 7.21
CA ALA A 254 24.66 -12.58 8.54
C ALA A 254 23.56 -12.53 9.63
N MET A 255 23.85 -13.09 10.79
CA MET A 255 22.96 -12.99 11.94
C MET A 255 22.78 -11.53 12.35
N GLY A 256 21.54 -11.09 12.49
CA GLY A 256 21.18 -9.71 12.79
C GLY A 256 20.97 -8.82 11.56
N VAL A 257 21.05 -9.39 10.35
CA VAL A 257 20.68 -8.71 9.10
C VAL A 257 19.31 -9.23 8.66
N TYR A 258 18.38 -8.33 8.37
CA TYR A 258 17.00 -8.64 8.07
C TYR A 258 16.52 -7.91 6.82
N ASN A 259 15.69 -8.56 6.02
CA ASN A 259 14.96 -7.90 4.95
C ASN A 259 13.73 -7.17 5.50
N ALA A 260 13.46 -5.98 4.96
CA ALA A 260 12.40 -5.10 5.45
C ALA A 260 11.02 -5.75 5.46
N LEU A 261 10.63 -6.42 4.36
CA LEU A 261 9.28 -6.97 4.25
C LEU A 261 9.02 -8.14 5.20
N PRO A 262 9.89 -9.17 5.30
CA PRO A 262 9.76 -10.21 6.33
C PRO A 262 9.71 -9.65 7.75
N TYR A 263 10.53 -8.63 8.05
CA TYR A 263 10.53 -7.96 9.35
C TYR A 263 9.16 -7.31 9.66
N LEU A 264 8.60 -6.56 8.72
CA LEU A 264 7.29 -5.89 8.89
C LEU A 264 6.14 -6.91 8.99
N ILE A 265 6.16 -7.95 8.16
CA ILE A 265 5.17 -9.03 8.18
C ILE A 265 5.21 -9.76 9.53
N GLY A 266 6.40 -10.16 10.01
CA GLY A 266 6.57 -10.82 11.29
C GLY A 266 6.07 -9.98 12.45
N ASN A 267 6.39 -8.68 12.46
CA ASN A 267 5.90 -7.75 13.48
C ASN A 267 4.36 -7.64 13.46
N THR A 268 3.77 -7.51 12.27
CA THR A 268 2.30 -7.40 12.16
C THR A 268 1.60 -8.68 12.59
N ARG A 269 2.11 -9.85 12.17
CA ARG A 269 1.56 -11.14 12.60
C ARG A 269 1.60 -11.31 14.12
N HIS A 270 2.71 -10.92 14.74
CA HIS A 270 2.87 -10.92 16.19
C HIS A 270 1.84 -10.02 16.88
N LEU A 271 1.68 -8.77 16.42
CA LEU A 271 0.70 -7.81 16.98
C LEU A 271 -0.75 -8.27 16.81
N MET A 272 -1.06 -8.99 15.74
CA MET A 272 -2.41 -9.53 15.49
C MET A 272 -2.65 -10.88 16.16
N GLY A 273 -1.66 -11.46 16.84
CA GLY A 273 -1.78 -12.75 17.54
C GLY A 273 -1.84 -13.97 16.59
N TYR A 274 -1.37 -13.84 15.35
CA TYR A 274 -1.24 -14.96 14.43
C TYR A 274 -0.01 -15.81 14.73
N ALA A 275 -0.07 -17.09 14.37
CA ALA A 275 1.09 -17.98 14.45
C ALA A 275 2.27 -17.43 13.68
N GLU A 276 3.48 -17.66 14.17
CA GLU A 276 4.71 -17.28 13.47
C GLU A 276 4.79 -17.93 12.08
N ASP A 277 5.29 -17.15 11.13
CA ASP A 277 5.64 -17.62 9.80
C ASP A 277 7.16 -17.78 9.74
N PRO A 278 7.68 -19.00 9.49
CA PRO A 278 9.13 -19.22 9.39
C PRO A 278 9.84 -18.36 8.32
N GLN A 279 9.10 -17.90 7.31
CA GLN A 279 9.64 -17.00 6.27
C GLN A 279 9.64 -15.53 6.72
N SER A 280 8.89 -15.20 7.75
CA SER A 280 8.75 -13.85 8.30
C SER A 280 8.61 -13.93 9.83
N PRO A 281 9.66 -14.38 10.54
CA PRO A 281 9.62 -14.53 12.00
C PRO A 281 9.52 -13.16 12.68
N TYR A 282 8.98 -13.14 13.89
CA TYR A 282 9.02 -11.93 14.72
C TYR A 282 10.46 -11.65 15.17
N ILE A 283 10.92 -10.42 14.91
CA ILE A 283 12.24 -9.94 15.30
C ILE A 283 12.07 -8.89 16.39
N ASP A 284 12.58 -9.15 17.58
CA ASP A 284 12.60 -8.18 18.68
C ASP A 284 13.85 -7.30 18.59
N LEU A 285 13.64 -6.02 18.34
CA LEU A 285 14.69 -4.98 18.27
C LEU A 285 14.78 -4.14 19.57
N ASN A 286 14.12 -4.55 20.65
CA ASN A 286 14.20 -3.86 21.93
C ASN A 286 15.65 -3.73 22.39
N LYS A 287 16.03 -2.52 22.84
CA LYS A 287 17.38 -2.17 23.31
C LYS A 287 18.49 -2.36 22.27
N LYS A 288 18.17 -2.46 20.97
CA LYS A 288 19.15 -2.58 19.87
C LYS A 288 19.49 -1.24 19.28
N HIS A 289 20.71 -1.14 18.75
CA HIS A 289 21.08 -0.09 17.80
C HIS A 289 20.82 -0.62 16.40
N VAL A 290 19.85 -0.02 15.71
CA VAL A 290 19.36 -0.47 14.42
C VAL A 290 19.78 0.46 13.31
N VAL A 291 20.33 -0.09 12.22
CA VAL A 291 20.61 0.65 10.99
C VAL A 291 19.64 0.18 9.90
N VAL A 292 18.89 1.11 9.29
CA VAL A 292 17.97 0.85 8.18
C VAL A 292 18.61 1.39 6.90
N LEU A 293 18.83 0.53 5.91
CA LEU A 293 19.43 0.88 4.63
C LEU A 293 18.35 1.06 3.56
N GLY A 294 18.14 2.29 3.13
CA GLY A 294 17.13 2.65 2.12
C GLY A 294 16.47 3.99 2.40
N GLY A 295 15.70 4.50 1.44
CA GLY A 295 15.06 5.82 1.54
C GLY A 295 13.60 5.86 1.09
N GLY A 296 12.97 4.72 0.85
CA GLY A 296 11.56 4.60 0.45
C GLY A 296 10.61 4.55 1.65
N ASP A 297 9.31 4.51 1.37
CA ASP A 297 8.27 4.41 2.41
C ASP A 297 8.45 3.15 3.29
N THR A 298 8.89 2.04 2.72
CA THR A 298 9.20 0.82 3.48
C THR A 298 10.34 1.03 4.50
N ALA A 299 11.37 1.82 4.14
CA ALA A 299 12.43 2.18 5.08
C ALA A 299 11.87 3.00 6.25
N MET A 300 10.97 3.95 5.98
CA MET A 300 10.29 4.73 7.01
C MET A 300 9.43 3.84 7.92
N ASP A 301 8.74 2.87 7.35
CA ASP A 301 7.96 1.89 8.09
C ASP A 301 8.85 1.05 9.02
N CYS A 302 10.02 0.61 8.56
CA CYS A 302 11.00 -0.10 9.39
C CYS A 302 11.57 0.77 10.51
N VAL A 303 11.98 2.01 10.22
CA VAL A 303 12.48 2.97 11.22
C VAL A 303 11.46 3.16 12.34
N ARG A 304 10.23 3.48 11.98
CA ARG A 304 9.16 3.76 12.93
C ARG A 304 8.70 2.53 13.71
N THR A 305 8.76 1.35 13.10
CA THR A 305 8.49 0.07 13.76
C THR A 305 9.57 -0.24 14.80
N ALA A 306 10.85 -0.10 14.45
CA ALA A 306 11.97 -0.34 15.36
C ALA A 306 11.93 0.59 16.58
N ILE A 307 11.56 1.87 16.39
CA ILE A 307 11.37 2.83 17.48
C ILE A 307 10.29 2.33 18.44
N ARG A 308 9.13 1.88 17.93
CA ARG A 308 8.01 1.36 18.74
C ARG A 308 8.35 0.07 19.46
N GLN A 309 9.23 -0.74 18.91
CA GLN A 309 9.77 -1.93 19.59
C GLN A 309 10.76 -1.60 20.73
N GLY A 310 11.13 -0.31 20.90
CA GLY A 310 12.03 0.12 21.97
C GLY A 310 13.51 0.02 21.61
N ALA A 311 13.86 0.10 20.33
CA ALA A 311 15.26 0.24 19.91
C ALA A 311 15.88 1.50 20.55
N THR A 312 17.12 1.38 21.05
CA THR A 312 17.81 2.50 21.73
C THR A 312 18.22 3.57 20.74
N LYS A 313 18.50 3.18 19.52
CA LYS A 313 18.85 4.08 18.43
C LYS A 313 18.43 3.49 17.11
N VAL A 314 17.86 4.28 16.21
CA VAL A 314 17.49 3.88 14.87
C VAL A 314 18.04 4.89 13.87
N THR A 315 18.93 4.45 13.01
CA THR A 315 19.61 5.30 12.02
C THR A 315 19.22 4.85 10.61
N CYS A 316 18.57 5.72 9.84
CA CYS A 316 18.29 5.52 8.43
C CYS A 316 19.45 6.03 7.59
N VAL A 317 20.01 5.18 6.73
CA VAL A 317 21.12 5.52 5.84
C VAL A 317 20.64 5.60 4.41
N TYR A 318 20.85 6.76 3.78
CA TYR A 318 20.45 6.99 2.41
C TYR A 318 21.57 7.59 1.56
N ARG A 319 21.74 7.06 0.33
CA ARG A 319 22.87 7.39 -0.55
C ARG A 319 22.83 8.78 -1.17
N ARG A 320 21.68 9.47 -1.16
CA ARG A 320 21.51 10.84 -1.66
C ARG A 320 21.06 11.76 -0.52
N ASP A 321 20.79 13.02 -0.83
CA ASP A 321 20.23 13.98 0.12
C ASP A 321 18.72 13.72 0.38
N GLU A 322 18.17 14.49 1.31
CA GLU A 322 16.77 14.39 1.73
C GLU A 322 15.78 14.67 0.58
N ASN A 323 16.09 15.65 -0.27
CA ASN A 323 15.21 16.05 -1.36
C ASN A 323 15.04 14.94 -2.42
N ASN A 324 16.04 14.07 -2.52
CA ASN A 324 16.06 12.93 -3.45
C ASN A 324 15.53 11.63 -2.83
N MET A 325 14.97 11.66 -1.60
CA MET A 325 14.35 10.47 -1.02
C MET A 325 13.09 10.08 -1.80
N PRO A 326 12.93 8.80 -2.17
CA PRO A 326 11.71 8.34 -2.85
C PRO A 326 10.51 8.19 -1.89
N GLY A 327 10.75 8.15 -0.59
CA GLY A 327 9.71 8.10 0.43
C GLY A 327 8.88 9.38 0.49
N SER A 328 7.63 9.26 0.92
CA SER A 328 6.73 10.40 1.15
C SER A 328 7.34 11.39 2.15
N LYS A 329 7.34 12.68 1.82
CA LYS A 329 7.83 13.75 2.71
C LYS A 329 7.14 13.70 4.08
N ARG A 330 5.86 13.35 4.09
CA ARG A 330 5.06 13.17 5.31
C ARG A 330 5.62 12.06 6.19
N GLU A 331 5.98 10.91 5.61
CA GLU A 331 6.51 9.77 6.36
C GLU A 331 7.94 10.01 6.86
N VAL A 332 8.77 10.67 6.07
CA VAL A 332 10.12 11.10 6.50
C VAL A 332 10.02 12.06 7.69
N LYS A 333 9.11 13.04 7.62
CA LYS A 333 8.84 13.98 8.74
C LYS A 333 8.36 13.25 9.99
N ASN A 334 7.43 12.30 9.84
CA ASN A 334 6.93 11.50 10.97
C ASN A 334 8.05 10.68 11.62
N ALA A 335 8.91 10.03 10.82
CA ALA A 335 10.03 9.25 11.32
C ALA A 335 11.03 10.10 12.11
N LYS A 336 11.35 11.32 11.63
CA LYS A 336 12.21 12.27 12.34
C LYS A 336 11.58 12.74 13.66
N GLU A 337 10.30 13.12 13.64
CA GLU A 337 9.58 13.54 14.86
C GLU A 337 9.57 12.43 15.92
N GLU A 338 9.44 11.16 15.50
CA GLU A 338 9.42 10.00 16.37
C GLU A 338 10.82 9.64 16.91
N GLY A 339 11.89 10.22 16.38
CA GLY A 339 13.25 10.07 16.89
C GLY A 339 14.18 9.25 15.99
N GLY A 340 13.79 8.97 14.76
CA GLY A 340 14.67 8.38 13.75
C GLY A 340 15.79 9.34 13.36
N GLU A 341 17.03 8.88 13.39
CA GLU A 341 18.17 9.61 12.88
C GLU A 341 18.37 9.36 11.39
N PHE A 342 18.83 10.36 10.65
CA PHE A 342 19.06 10.23 9.19
C PHE A 342 20.48 10.60 8.84
N LEU A 343 21.16 9.69 8.14
CA LEU A 343 22.48 9.90 7.54
C LEU A 343 22.32 9.93 6.02
N PHE A 344 22.24 11.14 5.50
CA PHE A 344 22.20 11.38 4.07
C PHE A 344 23.59 11.35 3.45
N ASN A 345 23.62 11.18 2.12
CA ASN A 345 24.86 11.13 1.34
C ASN A 345 25.82 10.07 1.88
N ARG A 346 25.28 8.86 2.15
CA ARG A 346 26.05 7.69 2.60
C ARG A 346 25.62 6.47 1.81
N GLN A 347 26.57 5.91 1.05
CA GLN A 347 26.39 4.63 0.36
C GLN A 347 26.89 3.51 1.27
N PRO A 348 26.08 2.51 1.59
CA PRO A 348 26.58 1.28 2.21
C PRO A 348 27.53 0.55 1.27
N LEU A 349 28.64 0.08 1.80
CA LEU A 349 29.63 -0.70 1.06
C LEU A 349 29.60 -2.17 1.46
N ASP A 350 29.49 -2.44 2.77
CA ASP A 350 29.56 -3.78 3.31
C ASP A 350 28.93 -3.86 4.70
N ILE A 351 28.62 -5.07 5.12
CA ILE A 351 28.15 -5.38 6.48
C ILE A 351 29.32 -5.95 7.27
N GLU A 352 29.65 -5.31 8.38
CA GLU A 352 30.73 -5.75 9.27
C GLU A 352 30.17 -6.79 10.26
N VAL A 353 30.90 -7.90 10.40
CA VAL A 353 30.52 -9.04 11.25
C VAL A 353 31.63 -9.44 12.23
N ASP A 354 31.26 -10.04 13.34
CA ASP A 354 32.19 -10.65 14.27
C ASP A 354 32.62 -12.07 13.82
N ALA A 355 33.44 -12.73 14.63
CA ALA A 355 33.92 -14.08 14.35
C ALA A 355 32.80 -15.15 14.28
N ASN A 356 31.61 -14.87 14.80
CA ASN A 356 30.44 -15.73 14.77
C ASN A 356 29.49 -15.40 13.61
N ASN A 357 29.91 -14.58 12.64
CA ASN A 357 29.07 -14.09 11.54
C ASN A 357 27.84 -13.32 12.02
N LYS A 358 27.95 -12.57 13.11
CA LYS A 358 26.92 -11.69 13.63
C LYS A 358 27.27 -10.25 13.31
N VAL A 359 26.27 -9.45 12.89
CA VAL A 359 26.45 -8.05 12.55
C VAL A 359 26.97 -7.24 13.76
N ILE A 360 27.97 -6.39 13.51
CA ILE A 360 28.52 -5.41 14.45
C ILE A 360 28.46 -3.99 13.87
N GLY A 361 28.18 -3.84 12.58
CA GLY A 361 28.09 -2.53 11.94
C GLY A 361 27.88 -2.58 10.44
N VAL A 362 27.83 -1.40 9.84
CA VAL A 362 27.76 -1.18 8.39
C VAL A 362 28.88 -0.24 7.99
N ARG A 363 29.73 -0.65 7.07
CA ARG A 363 30.73 0.22 6.46
C ARG A 363 30.08 1.07 5.37
N VAL A 364 30.22 2.37 5.50
CA VAL A 364 29.62 3.34 4.58
C VAL A 364 30.67 4.30 4.04
N ILE A 365 30.45 4.83 2.84
CA ILE A 365 31.26 5.87 2.20
C ILE A 365 30.42 7.11 1.96
N LYS A 366 31.01 8.30 2.07
CA LYS A 366 30.35 9.56 1.71
C LYS A 366 30.10 9.62 0.20
N THR A 367 28.96 10.17 -0.17
CA THR A 367 28.59 10.41 -1.56
C THR A 367 28.32 11.87 -1.81
N GLN A 368 28.44 12.29 -3.04
CA GLN A 368 28.06 13.59 -3.54
C GLN A 368 27.26 13.43 -4.82
N THR A 369 26.16 14.17 -4.95
CA THR A 369 25.29 14.13 -6.13
C THR A 369 25.37 15.46 -6.87
N ASN A 370 26.13 15.49 -7.98
CA ASN A 370 26.19 16.61 -8.92
C ASN A 370 25.79 16.08 -10.31
N GLY A 371 24.49 15.69 -10.44
CA GLY A 371 24.00 14.92 -11.59
C GLY A 371 24.19 13.42 -11.39
N GLU A 372 25.42 12.94 -11.34
CA GLU A 372 25.76 11.54 -11.04
C GLU A 372 26.17 11.37 -9.57
N LEU A 373 25.92 10.15 -9.04
CA LEU A 373 26.35 9.76 -7.71
C LEU A 373 27.85 9.45 -7.73
N LYS A 374 28.66 10.21 -6.98
CA LYS A 374 30.10 9.99 -6.84
C LYS A 374 30.48 9.65 -5.41
N TYR A 375 31.45 8.78 -5.25
CA TYR A 375 32.01 8.40 -3.94
C TYR A 375 33.18 9.35 -3.59
N ILE A 376 33.28 9.69 -2.31
CA ILE A 376 34.38 10.49 -1.77
C ILE A 376 35.37 9.50 -1.16
N GLU A 377 36.41 9.16 -1.91
CA GLU A 377 37.44 8.22 -1.47
C GLU A 377 38.10 8.66 -0.14
N GLY A 378 38.43 7.69 0.70
CA GLY A 378 39.01 7.94 2.02
C GLY A 378 38.03 8.45 3.08
N SER A 379 36.73 8.46 2.78
CA SER A 379 35.68 8.86 3.72
C SER A 379 34.93 7.68 4.36
N GLU A 380 35.44 6.48 4.16
CA GLU A 380 34.85 5.25 4.68
C GLU A 380 34.89 5.26 6.21
N HIS A 381 33.79 4.82 6.81
CA HIS A 381 33.69 4.61 8.25
C HIS A 381 32.64 3.56 8.58
N ILE A 382 32.74 3.03 9.79
CA ILE A 382 31.81 2.01 10.28
C ILE A 382 30.76 2.68 11.17
N LEU A 383 29.49 2.41 10.87
CA LEU A 383 28.37 2.69 11.74
C LEU A 383 28.10 1.43 12.57
N SER A 384 28.31 1.49 13.89
CA SER A 384 28.01 0.34 14.75
C SER A 384 26.53 0.02 14.72
N ALA A 385 26.17 -1.28 14.71
CA ALA A 385 24.81 -1.75 14.71
C ALA A 385 24.70 -3.14 15.35
N ASP A 386 23.64 -3.36 16.13
CA ASP A 386 23.23 -4.68 16.63
C ASP A 386 22.28 -5.39 15.65
N ALA A 387 21.65 -4.63 14.76
CA ALA A 387 20.77 -5.10 13.71
C ALA A 387 20.80 -4.18 12.47
N VAL A 388 20.68 -4.78 11.30
CA VAL A 388 20.60 -4.07 10.01
C VAL A 388 19.34 -4.51 9.28
N ILE A 389 18.58 -3.54 8.74
CA ILE A 389 17.38 -3.80 7.94
C ILE A 389 17.64 -3.32 6.52
N LEU A 390 17.53 -4.23 5.54
CA LEU A 390 17.69 -3.97 4.12
C LEU A 390 16.35 -3.57 3.50
N ALA A 391 16.20 -2.31 3.10
CA ALA A 391 14.97 -1.75 2.54
C ALA A 391 15.18 -1.20 1.11
N PHE A 392 15.71 -2.05 0.21
CA PHE A 392 16.06 -1.68 -1.17
C PHE A 392 14.93 -1.88 -2.18
N GLY A 393 13.76 -2.33 -1.72
CA GLY A 393 12.59 -2.59 -2.54
C GLY A 393 12.37 -4.07 -2.83
N PHE A 394 11.40 -4.34 -3.71
CA PHE A 394 10.89 -5.68 -3.95
C PHE A 394 10.69 -5.92 -5.44
N LYS A 395 10.68 -7.20 -5.82
CA LYS A 395 10.31 -7.67 -7.15
C LYS A 395 9.34 -8.84 -7.04
N PRO A 396 8.64 -9.20 -8.12
CA PRO A 396 7.84 -10.43 -8.18
C PRO A 396 8.68 -11.66 -7.84
N ALA A 397 8.10 -12.58 -7.09
CA ALA A 397 8.67 -13.91 -6.91
C ALA A 397 8.37 -14.77 -8.16
N HIS A 398 9.26 -15.70 -8.48
CA HIS A 398 9.03 -16.70 -9.52
C HIS A 398 8.22 -17.86 -8.92
N TYR A 399 7.16 -18.23 -9.62
CA TYR A 399 6.31 -19.37 -9.26
C TYR A 399 6.37 -20.40 -10.37
N PRO A 400 6.90 -21.66 -10.13
CA PRO A 400 7.04 -22.69 -11.16
C PRO A 400 5.73 -23.04 -11.90
N TRP A 401 4.60 -22.94 -11.19
CA TRP A 401 3.29 -23.18 -11.78
C TRP A 401 2.85 -22.14 -12.83
N LEU A 402 3.55 -21.00 -12.99
CA LEU A 402 3.34 -20.09 -14.13
C LEU A 402 3.75 -20.77 -15.43
N ASP A 403 4.93 -21.40 -15.44
CA ASP A 403 5.45 -22.14 -16.62
C ASP A 403 4.53 -23.31 -16.97
N GLU A 404 4.11 -24.09 -15.97
CA GLU A 404 3.21 -25.24 -16.12
C GLU A 404 1.85 -24.88 -16.75
N ASN A 405 1.43 -23.61 -16.61
CA ASN A 405 0.16 -23.11 -17.14
C ASN A 405 0.34 -22.15 -18.34
N ASN A 406 1.51 -22.15 -18.98
CA ASN A 406 1.86 -21.33 -20.14
C ASN A 406 1.68 -19.82 -19.91
N ILE A 407 1.96 -19.33 -18.70
CA ILE A 407 1.92 -17.90 -18.37
C ILE A 407 3.31 -17.31 -18.52
N GLN A 408 3.47 -16.41 -19.48
CA GLN A 408 4.75 -15.77 -19.78
C GLN A 408 5.06 -14.64 -18.78
N TYR A 409 6.35 -14.49 -18.45
CA TYR A 409 6.85 -13.43 -17.60
C TYR A 409 8.21 -12.91 -18.11
N ALA A 410 8.51 -11.67 -17.80
CA ALA A 410 9.77 -11.02 -18.16
C ALA A 410 10.91 -11.46 -17.22
N SER A 411 12.16 -11.18 -17.60
CA SER A 411 13.35 -11.43 -16.76
C SER A 411 13.28 -10.75 -15.38
N SER A 412 12.47 -9.69 -15.24
CA SER A 412 12.18 -9.03 -13.97
C SER A 412 11.22 -9.82 -13.06
N GLY A 413 10.67 -10.93 -13.51
CA GLY A 413 9.63 -11.72 -12.83
C GLY A 413 8.21 -11.22 -13.04
N ARG A 414 8.01 -10.08 -13.74
CA ARG A 414 6.68 -9.53 -14.01
C ARG A 414 5.94 -10.34 -15.06
N ILE A 415 4.68 -10.66 -14.80
CA ILE A 415 3.81 -11.35 -15.77
C ILE A 415 3.61 -10.44 -16.98
N ILE A 416 3.74 -11.04 -18.18
CA ILE A 416 3.49 -10.37 -19.46
C ILE A 416 2.00 -10.48 -19.75
N ILE A 417 1.38 -9.32 -20.00
CA ILE A 417 -0.02 -9.21 -20.44
C ILE A 417 -0.07 -8.95 -21.93
N ASN A 418 -1.16 -9.37 -22.58
CA ASN A 418 -1.37 -9.02 -23.97
C ASN A 418 -1.76 -7.54 -24.12
N ASN A 419 -1.70 -7.03 -25.35
CA ASN A 419 -2.04 -5.64 -25.68
C ASN A 419 -3.45 -5.52 -26.32
N ASP A 420 -4.34 -6.49 -26.09
CA ASP A 420 -5.70 -6.43 -26.61
C ASP A 420 -6.53 -5.44 -25.76
N PRO A 421 -6.98 -4.31 -26.33
CA PRO A 421 -7.77 -3.33 -25.58
C PRO A 421 -9.18 -3.85 -25.22
N LEU A 422 -9.64 -4.92 -25.85
CA LEU A 422 -10.91 -5.57 -25.52
C LEU A 422 -10.80 -6.49 -24.33
N LEU A 423 -9.63 -7.07 -24.11
CA LEU A 423 -9.34 -7.99 -23.00
C LEU A 423 -8.15 -7.48 -22.18
N PRO A 424 -8.26 -6.30 -21.54
CA PRO A 424 -7.16 -5.72 -20.79
C PRO A 424 -6.69 -6.66 -19.69
N LEU A 425 -5.37 -6.68 -19.48
CA LEU A 425 -4.70 -7.47 -18.45
C LEU A 425 -4.83 -8.99 -18.59
N GLN A 426 -5.27 -9.50 -19.75
CA GLN A 426 -5.22 -10.93 -20.07
C GLN A 426 -3.76 -11.37 -20.26
N THR A 427 -3.38 -12.54 -19.75
CA THR A 427 -2.05 -13.13 -19.92
C THR A 427 -1.94 -13.92 -21.23
N SER A 428 -0.81 -14.59 -21.45
CA SER A 428 -0.64 -15.56 -22.53
C SER A 428 -1.56 -16.79 -22.43
N ASN A 429 -2.11 -17.08 -21.24
CA ASN A 429 -3.18 -18.06 -21.07
C ASN A 429 -4.53 -17.33 -21.16
N PRO A 430 -5.38 -17.65 -22.17
CA PRO A 430 -6.62 -16.91 -22.42
C PRO A 430 -7.61 -16.87 -21.26
N LYS A 431 -7.53 -17.83 -20.34
CA LYS A 431 -8.42 -17.95 -19.18
C LYS A 431 -7.90 -17.21 -17.96
N VAL A 432 -6.66 -16.68 -18.02
CA VAL A 432 -5.95 -16.09 -16.88
C VAL A 432 -5.64 -14.61 -17.13
N PHE A 433 -6.02 -13.78 -16.18
CA PHE A 433 -5.75 -12.34 -16.12
C PHE A 433 -4.79 -12.05 -14.97
N ALA A 434 -4.06 -10.94 -15.04
CA ALA A 434 -3.14 -10.56 -13.97
C ALA A 434 -3.10 -9.03 -13.79
N GLY A 435 -2.87 -8.56 -12.57
CA GLY A 435 -2.78 -7.12 -12.31
C GLY A 435 -2.14 -6.79 -10.96
N GLY A 436 -1.88 -5.51 -10.73
CA GLY A 436 -1.15 -5.00 -9.57
C GLY A 436 0.36 -5.19 -9.72
N ASP A 437 1.07 -5.28 -8.61
CA ASP A 437 2.54 -5.29 -8.59
C ASP A 437 3.17 -6.46 -9.34
N ILE A 438 2.48 -7.58 -9.48
CA ILE A 438 2.97 -8.73 -10.27
C ILE A 438 3.15 -8.40 -11.75
N VAL A 439 2.43 -7.39 -12.26
CA VAL A 439 2.50 -6.91 -13.63
C VAL A 439 3.34 -5.64 -13.73
N ARG A 440 3.13 -4.67 -12.84
CA ARG A 440 3.78 -3.35 -12.88
C ARG A 440 5.16 -3.31 -12.19
N GLY A 441 5.41 -4.19 -11.24
CA GLY A 441 6.42 -4.03 -10.20
C GLY A 441 5.82 -3.30 -9.00
N SER A 442 6.58 -3.18 -7.91
CA SER A 442 6.13 -2.51 -6.68
C SER A 442 5.71 -1.06 -6.97
N ASP A 443 4.45 -0.74 -6.66
CA ASP A 443 3.85 0.57 -6.91
C ASP A 443 2.85 0.92 -5.80
N LEU A 444 1.91 1.81 -6.08
CA LEU A 444 0.96 2.33 -5.11
C LEU A 444 -0.25 1.39 -4.93
N VAL A 445 -0.86 1.46 -3.76
CA VAL A 445 -2.11 0.74 -3.46
C VAL A 445 -3.20 1.10 -4.48
N VAL A 446 -3.36 2.38 -4.78
CA VAL A 446 -4.39 2.87 -5.70
C VAL A 446 -4.16 2.44 -7.15
N THR A 447 -2.90 2.27 -7.58
CA THR A 447 -2.59 1.73 -8.93
C THR A 447 -2.89 0.24 -9.01
N ALA A 448 -2.68 -0.51 -7.93
CA ALA A 448 -3.07 -1.91 -7.84
C ALA A 448 -4.61 -2.06 -7.87
N ILE A 449 -5.34 -1.19 -7.17
CA ILE A 449 -6.82 -1.11 -7.25
C ILE A 449 -7.27 -0.85 -8.69
N ALA A 450 -6.68 0.14 -9.36
CA ALA A 450 -7.03 0.48 -10.74
C ALA A 450 -6.87 -0.72 -11.67
N GLN A 451 -5.74 -1.44 -11.60
CA GLN A 451 -5.52 -2.62 -12.42
C GLN A 451 -6.44 -3.80 -12.05
N GLY A 452 -6.78 -3.99 -10.77
CA GLY A 452 -7.76 -5.00 -10.38
C GLY A 452 -9.14 -4.73 -10.99
N ARG A 453 -9.56 -3.47 -11.02
CA ARG A 453 -10.82 -3.03 -11.65
C ARG A 453 -10.78 -3.21 -13.17
N GLU A 454 -9.69 -2.78 -13.81
CA GLU A 454 -9.49 -2.94 -15.25
C GLU A 454 -9.47 -4.42 -15.67
N ALA A 455 -8.81 -5.29 -14.89
CA ALA A 455 -8.82 -6.73 -15.14
C ALA A 455 -10.23 -7.32 -15.03
N ALA A 456 -11.02 -6.87 -14.07
CA ALA A 456 -12.41 -7.30 -13.94
C ALA A 456 -13.24 -6.94 -15.19
N GLU A 457 -13.04 -5.77 -15.77
CA GLU A 457 -13.67 -5.38 -17.04
C GLU A 457 -13.25 -6.32 -18.19
N GLY A 458 -11.98 -6.67 -18.28
CA GLY A 458 -11.47 -7.65 -19.24
C GLY A 458 -12.11 -9.03 -19.05
N ILE A 459 -12.20 -9.48 -17.80
CA ILE A 459 -12.85 -10.76 -17.44
C ILE A 459 -14.34 -10.74 -17.83
N LEU A 460 -15.07 -9.68 -17.51
CA LEU A 460 -16.49 -9.55 -17.86
C LEU A 460 -16.72 -9.65 -19.37
N ARG A 461 -15.90 -8.96 -20.17
CA ARG A 461 -15.96 -9.07 -21.63
C ARG A 461 -15.60 -10.48 -22.12
N TYR A 462 -14.59 -11.12 -21.53
CA TYR A 462 -14.21 -12.51 -21.83
C TYR A 462 -15.35 -13.49 -21.54
N LEU A 463 -16.08 -13.29 -20.45
CA LEU A 463 -17.24 -14.11 -20.07
C LEU A 463 -18.51 -13.76 -20.84
N SER A 464 -18.51 -12.71 -21.65
CA SER A 464 -19.68 -12.18 -22.34
C SER A 464 -20.81 -11.76 -21.38
N CYS A 465 -20.42 -11.16 -20.26
CA CYS A 465 -21.33 -10.64 -19.23
C CYS A 465 -21.50 -9.14 -19.35
#